data_e61cd197084547b0d317b97a96605c78
#
_entry.id   e61cd197084547b0d317b97a96605c78
#
_cell.length_a   1.000
_cell.length_b   1.000
_cell.length_c   1.000
_cell.angle_alpha   90.00
_cell.angle_beta   90.00
_cell.angle_gamma   90.00
#
_symmetry.space_group_name_H-M   'P 1'
#
loop_
_entity.id
_entity.type
_entity.pdbx_description
1 polymer ?
#
loop_
_entity_poly.entity_id
_entity_poly.type
_entity_poly.pdbx_seq_one_letter_code
_entity_poly.pdbx_strand_id
1 'polypeptide(L)'
;MTDHILEAKMRIERGRKTYTLRNVGSVPAVVYGAGIQPQNITVDRNQFVKTYEAAGESSIVELKIDEKSALHVLIQDYQIDPLRQEYTHIDFRSIDMSKEIETEVELEFVGESAAVKALGGTFISSLETVAIRALPSKLVRSIQVDISVLATFDDSIRVSDLKAPEGV
;
A
#
# COMPACT_ATOMS: atom_id res chain seq x y z
N MET A 1 -8.73 4.58 -14.64
CA MET A 1 -7.62 4.65 -13.67
C MET A 1 -7.71 6.00 -12.99
N THR A 2 -7.99 6.05 -11.71
CA THR A 2 -7.95 7.29 -10.94
C THR A 2 -6.48 7.55 -10.64
N ASP A 3 -5.88 8.49 -11.35
CA ASP A 3 -4.51 8.90 -11.08
C ASP A 3 -4.49 9.67 -9.76
N HIS A 4 -4.05 9.01 -8.71
CA HIS A 4 -3.86 9.64 -7.41
C HIS A 4 -2.61 10.50 -7.49
N ILE A 5 -2.79 11.82 -7.35
CA ILE A 5 -1.69 12.78 -7.44
C ILE A 5 -1.26 13.16 -6.04
N LEU A 6 0.05 13.07 -5.77
CA LEU A 6 0.68 13.47 -4.53
C LEU A 6 1.78 14.50 -4.81
N GLU A 7 1.69 15.64 -4.17
CA GLU A 7 2.71 16.69 -4.28
C GLU A 7 3.83 16.45 -3.27
N ALA A 8 5.06 16.58 -3.73
CA ALA A 8 6.27 16.43 -2.93
C ALA A 8 7.24 17.57 -3.16
N LYS A 9 8.02 17.89 -2.15
CA LYS A 9 9.09 18.89 -2.22
C LYS A 9 10.44 18.23 -1.94
N MET A 10 11.45 18.64 -2.67
CA MET A 10 12.82 18.22 -2.38
C MET A 10 13.25 18.69 -0.99
N ARG A 11 13.93 17.84 -0.23
CA ARG A 11 14.45 18.21 1.10
C ARG A 11 15.96 18.01 1.20
N ILE A 12 16.58 18.89 1.94
CA ILE A 12 18.01 18.83 2.28
C ILE A 12 18.21 18.32 3.70
N GLU A 13 17.21 18.52 4.56
CA GLU A 13 17.25 18.11 5.98
C GLU A 13 17.37 16.60 6.11
N ARG A 14 18.31 16.18 6.96
CA ARG A 14 18.60 14.75 7.24
C ARG A 14 18.72 14.52 8.75
N GLY A 15 18.53 13.27 9.14
CA GLY A 15 18.70 12.83 10.53
C GLY A 15 17.73 13.54 11.49
N ARG A 16 18.22 13.98 12.64
CA ARG A 16 17.40 14.58 13.70
C ARG A 16 16.63 15.84 13.28
N LYS A 17 17.06 16.54 12.25
CA LYS A 17 16.38 17.75 11.75
C LYS A 17 15.03 17.45 11.11
N THR A 18 14.77 16.20 10.73
CA THR A 18 13.46 15.80 10.18
C THR A 18 12.32 15.84 11.20
N TYR A 19 12.64 15.90 12.51
CA TYR A 19 11.64 16.06 13.56
C TYR A 19 10.82 17.36 13.40
N THR A 20 11.46 18.45 13.00
CA THR A 20 10.79 19.74 12.79
C THR A 20 9.75 19.66 11.67
N LEU A 21 10.00 18.87 10.62
CA LEU A 21 9.06 18.66 9.52
C LEU A 21 7.78 17.97 9.99
N ARG A 22 7.92 16.95 10.84
CA ARG A 22 6.77 16.23 11.39
C ARG A 22 5.87 17.13 12.24
N ASN A 23 6.47 18.06 12.99
CA ASN A 23 5.73 19.02 13.83
C ASN A 23 4.87 20.01 13.01
N VAL A 24 5.26 20.29 11.77
CA VAL A 24 4.49 21.16 10.88
C VAL A 24 3.55 20.40 9.92
N GLY A 25 3.33 19.11 10.21
CA GLY A 25 2.40 18.30 9.42
C GLY A 25 2.99 17.74 8.12
N SER A 26 4.31 17.76 7.97
CA SER A 26 4.98 17.19 6.81
C SER A 26 5.66 15.86 7.16
N VAL A 27 5.59 14.89 6.26
CA VAL A 27 6.21 13.57 6.44
C VAL A 27 7.46 13.49 5.55
N PRO A 28 8.63 13.20 6.14
CA PRO A 28 9.82 12.91 5.37
C PRO A 28 9.66 11.59 4.62
N ALA A 29 10.05 11.59 3.35
CA ALA A 29 9.97 10.43 2.49
C ALA A 29 11.22 10.29 1.63
N VAL A 30 11.37 9.13 1.00
CA VAL A 30 12.42 8.85 0.02
C VAL A 30 11.77 8.26 -1.22
N VAL A 31 12.22 8.68 -2.40
CA VAL A 31 11.86 8.05 -3.66
C VAL A 31 13.09 7.43 -4.29
N TYR A 32 12.98 6.17 -4.70
CA TYR A 32 14.04 5.39 -5.34
C TYR A 32 13.45 4.40 -6.35
N GLY A 33 14.27 3.77 -7.15
CA GLY A 33 13.84 2.70 -8.06
C GLY A 33 14.23 2.93 -9.51
N ALA A 34 13.38 2.47 -10.42
CA ALA A 34 13.69 2.41 -11.84
C ALA A 34 14.02 3.79 -12.42
N GLY A 35 15.24 3.91 -12.98
CA GLY A 35 15.65 5.07 -13.76
C GLY A 35 15.99 6.34 -12.99
N ILE A 36 15.90 6.33 -11.65
CA ILE A 36 16.17 7.50 -10.82
C ILE A 36 17.20 7.21 -9.73
N GLN A 37 17.96 8.24 -9.38
CA GLN A 37 18.76 8.20 -8.16
C GLN A 37 17.89 8.44 -6.93
N PRO A 38 18.18 7.81 -5.78
CA PRO A 38 17.43 8.05 -4.55
C PRO A 38 17.40 9.52 -4.16
N GLN A 39 16.21 10.06 -3.96
CA GLN A 39 15.98 11.45 -3.60
C GLN A 39 15.23 11.55 -2.28
N ASN A 40 15.67 12.47 -1.43
CA ASN A 40 14.95 12.79 -0.21
C ASN A 40 13.89 13.83 -0.51
N ILE A 41 12.66 13.52 -0.14
CA ILE A 41 11.50 14.38 -0.38
C ILE A 41 10.70 14.57 0.91
N THR A 42 9.74 15.45 0.87
CA THR A 42 8.77 15.69 1.93
C THR A 42 7.40 15.81 1.30
N VAL A 43 6.41 15.17 1.90
CA VAL A 43 5.01 15.21 1.47
C VAL A 43 4.14 15.77 2.60
N ASP A 44 3.00 16.37 2.25
CA ASP A 44 2.00 16.77 3.24
C ASP A 44 1.32 15.54 3.84
N ARG A 45 1.20 15.49 5.18
CA ARG A 45 0.62 14.35 5.89
C ARG A 45 -0.83 14.10 5.49
N ASN A 46 -1.63 15.16 5.46
CA ASN A 46 -3.06 15.03 5.20
C ASN A 46 -3.33 14.61 3.75
N GLN A 47 -2.53 15.13 2.82
CA GLN A 47 -2.62 14.74 1.42
C GLN A 47 -2.20 13.27 1.25
N PHE A 48 -1.14 12.84 1.91
CA PHE A 48 -0.71 11.44 1.89
C PHE A 48 -1.78 10.49 2.44
N VAL A 49 -2.34 10.78 3.63
CA VAL A 49 -3.39 9.94 4.24
C VAL A 49 -4.57 9.76 3.27
N LYS A 50 -5.08 10.84 2.70
CA LYS A 50 -6.19 10.78 1.72
C LYS A 50 -5.83 9.95 0.48
N THR A 51 -4.60 10.14 -0.01
CA THR A 51 -4.11 9.38 -1.18
C THR A 51 -3.98 7.90 -0.84
N TYR A 52 -3.44 7.57 0.33
CA TYR A 52 -3.26 6.21 0.79
C TYR A 52 -4.60 5.49 1.03
N GLU A 53 -5.55 6.14 1.71
CA GLU A 53 -6.90 5.59 1.93
C GLU A 53 -7.64 5.33 0.61
N ALA A 54 -7.45 6.19 -0.38
CA ALA A 54 -8.09 6.04 -1.69
C ALA A 54 -7.38 5.02 -2.59
N ALA A 55 -6.05 4.99 -2.58
CA ALA A 55 -5.23 4.17 -3.45
C ALA A 55 -4.93 2.77 -2.87
N GLY A 56 -4.66 2.67 -1.56
CA GLY A 56 -4.11 1.47 -0.93
C GLY A 56 -2.61 1.30 -1.24
N GLU A 57 -2.04 0.18 -0.79
CA GLU A 57 -0.59 -0.11 -0.93
C GLU A 57 -0.18 -0.49 -2.36
N SER A 58 -1.05 -1.17 -3.08
CA SER A 58 -0.76 -1.72 -4.40
C SER A 58 -1.11 -0.81 -5.57
N SER A 59 -1.58 0.41 -5.32
CA SER A 59 -1.96 1.35 -6.39
C SER A 59 -0.81 2.27 -6.79
N ILE A 60 -0.82 2.64 -8.06
CA ILE A 60 0.15 3.59 -8.62
C ILE A 60 -0.27 5.00 -8.25
N VAL A 61 0.68 5.75 -7.71
CA VAL A 61 0.53 7.18 -7.37
C VAL A 61 1.40 8.01 -8.29
N GLU A 62 0.85 9.09 -8.83
CA GLU A 62 1.62 10.10 -9.56
C GLU A 62 2.25 11.08 -8.56
N LEU A 63 3.56 10.97 -8.34
CA LEU A 63 4.32 11.83 -7.45
C LEU A 63 4.88 13.02 -8.22
N LYS A 64 4.45 14.23 -7.88
CA LYS A 64 4.95 15.49 -8.44
C LYS A 64 5.98 16.12 -7.53
N ILE A 65 7.23 16.16 -7.98
CA ILE A 65 8.34 16.73 -7.20
C ILE A 65 8.65 18.13 -7.72
N ASP A 66 8.50 19.14 -6.86
CA ASP A 66 8.80 20.56 -7.16
C ASP A 66 8.21 21.05 -8.50
N GLU A 67 7.01 20.60 -8.86
CA GLU A 67 6.30 20.95 -10.11
C GLU A 67 7.05 20.59 -11.42
N LYS A 68 8.18 19.88 -11.32
CA LYS A 68 9.07 19.65 -12.47
C LYS A 68 8.90 18.30 -13.16
N SER A 69 8.60 17.25 -12.42
CA SER A 69 8.47 15.91 -12.99
C SER A 69 7.42 15.10 -12.24
N ALA A 70 6.54 14.49 -12.99
CA ALA A 70 5.64 13.47 -12.47
C ALA A 70 6.30 12.11 -12.59
N LEU A 71 6.37 11.38 -11.49
CA LEU A 71 6.91 10.03 -11.41
C LEU A 71 5.79 9.07 -11.02
N HIS A 72 5.69 7.95 -11.71
CA HIS A 72 4.82 6.86 -11.29
C HIS A 72 5.53 6.06 -10.20
N VAL A 73 4.94 6.04 -9.02
CA VAL A 73 5.51 5.38 -7.85
C VAL A 73 4.49 4.47 -7.17
N LEU A 74 5.00 3.45 -6.49
CA LEU A 74 4.27 2.67 -5.50
C LEU A 74 4.68 3.12 -4.10
N ILE A 75 3.75 3.03 -3.17
CA ILE A 75 4.04 3.15 -1.74
C ILE A 75 4.61 1.79 -1.32
N GLN A 76 5.94 1.73 -1.15
CA GLN A 76 6.65 0.47 -0.86
C GLN A 76 6.59 0.12 0.62
N ASP A 77 6.73 1.12 1.47
CA ASP A 77 6.72 0.95 2.93
C ASP A 77 6.39 2.27 3.61
N TYR A 78 5.91 2.21 4.84
CA TYR A 78 5.68 3.37 5.67
C TYR A 78 5.88 3.03 7.15
N GLN A 79 6.22 4.03 7.91
CA GLN A 79 6.39 3.93 9.35
C GLN A 79 5.34 4.77 10.06
N ILE A 80 4.70 4.19 11.07
CA ILE A 80 3.71 4.86 11.92
C ILE A 80 4.25 4.94 13.36
N ASP A 81 4.06 6.10 13.98
CA ASP A 81 4.25 6.25 15.43
C ASP A 81 3.08 5.56 16.15
N PRO A 82 3.32 4.49 16.93
CA PRO A 82 2.24 3.73 17.57
C PRO A 82 1.46 4.52 18.61
N LEU A 83 2.04 5.56 19.18
CA LEU A 83 1.39 6.39 20.22
C LEU A 83 0.52 7.48 19.61
N ARG A 84 0.99 8.11 18.53
CA ARG A 84 0.31 9.22 17.86
C ARG A 84 -0.52 8.78 16.65
N GLN A 85 -0.29 7.55 16.18
CA GLN A 85 -0.86 7.01 14.94
C GLN A 85 -0.58 7.93 13.73
N GLU A 86 0.59 8.55 13.72
CA GLU A 86 1.01 9.46 12.66
C GLU A 86 2.09 8.81 11.79
N TYR A 87 2.02 9.02 10.48
CA TYR A 87 3.06 8.59 9.57
C TYR A 87 4.35 9.35 9.84
N THR A 88 5.45 8.61 10.07
CA THR A 88 6.76 9.17 10.41
C THR A 88 7.76 9.11 9.27
N HIS A 89 7.60 8.16 8.35
CA HIS A 89 8.40 8.00 7.13
C HIS A 89 7.60 7.29 6.06
N ILE A 90 7.91 7.54 4.80
CA ILE A 90 7.28 6.89 3.65
C ILE A 90 8.35 6.59 2.60
N ASP A 91 8.32 5.38 2.08
CA ASP A 91 9.20 4.90 1.03
C ASP A 91 8.43 4.75 -0.28
N PHE A 92 8.81 5.55 -1.29
CA PHE A 92 8.24 5.49 -2.62
C PHE A 92 9.19 4.77 -3.57
N ARG A 93 8.68 3.78 -4.27
CA ARG A 93 9.42 3.06 -5.31
C ARG A 93 8.94 3.52 -6.68
N SER A 94 9.82 4.17 -7.45
CA SER A 94 9.58 4.48 -8.85
C SER A 94 9.50 3.22 -9.68
N ILE A 95 8.50 3.14 -10.53
CA ILE A 95 8.20 1.96 -11.36
C ILE A 95 8.32 2.28 -12.85
N ASP A 96 8.69 1.25 -13.61
CA ASP A 96 8.65 1.26 -15.06
C ASP A 96 7.36 0.56 -15.51
N MET A 97 6.48 1.25 -16.22
CA MET A 97 5.18 0.74 -16.66
C MET A 97 5.29 -0.47 -17.60
N SER A 98 6.48 -0.74 -18.15
CA SER A 98 6.73 -1.86 -19.08
C SER A 98 7.24 -3.14 -18.40
N LYS A 99 7.53 -3.09 -17.09
CA LYS A 99 8.09 -4.21 -16.35
C LYS A 99 7.11 -4.74 -15.32
N GLU A 100 7.13 -6.06 -15.14
CA GLU A 100 6.42 -6.69 -14.04
C GLU A 100 7.03 -6.24 -12.70
N ILE A 101 6.17 -5.99 -11.75
CA ILE A 101 6.54 -5.64 -10.39
C ILE A 101 5.91 -6.63 -9.44
N GLU A 102 6.58 -6.83 -8.32
CA GLU A 102 6.11 -7.61 -7.20
C GLU A 102 5.67 -6.65 -6.08
N THR A 103 4.45 -6.80 -5.62
CA THR A 103 3.85 -6.00 -4.54
C THR A 103 2.95 -6.86 -3.68
N GLU A 104 2.71 -6.43 -2.46
CA GLU A 104 1.75 -7.05 -1.55
C GLU A 104 0.37 -6.45 -1.76
N VAL A 105 -0.65 -7.29 -1.73
CA VAL A 105 -2.05 -6.91 -1.90
C VAL A 105 -2.85 -7.43 -0.74
N GLU A 106 -3.73 -6.59 -0.20
CA GLU A 106 -4.60 -6.93 0.91
C GLU A 106 -5.65 -7.99 0.52
N LEU A 107 -5.94 -8.89 1.46
CA LEU A 107 -7.04 -9.85 1.34
C LEU A 107 -8.29 -9.27 2.00
N GLU A 108 -9.32 -9.05 1.21
CA GLU A 108 -10.62 -8.59 1.68
C GLU A 108 -11.56 -9.79 1.89
N PHE A 109 -11.82 -10.12 3.15
CA PHE A 109 -12.69 -11.24 3.48
C PHE A 109 -14.16 -10.83 3.37
N VAL A 110 -14.88 -11.48 2.44
CA VAL A 110 -16.29 -11.21 2.17
C VAL A 110 -17.15 -12.41 2.53
N GLY A 111 -18.42 -12.16 2.85
CA GLY A 111 -19.37 -13.20 3.23
C GLY A 111 -19.40 -13.49 4.73
N GLU A 112 -20.19 -14.47 5.12
CA GLU A 112 -20.34 -14.94 6.51
C GLU A 112 -20.13 -16.44 6.58
N SER A 113 -19.20 -16.88 7.42
CA SER A 113 -18.95 -18.30 7.66
C SER A 113 -20.08 -18.92 8.51
N ALA A 114 -20.56 -20.08 8.09
CA ALA A 114 -21.52 -20.87 8.86
C ALA A 114 -20.94 -21.34 10.20
N ALA A 115 -19.65 -21.64 10.25
CA ALA A 115 -18.94 -22.02 11.47
C ALA A 115 -18.94 -20.90 12.52
N VAL A 116 -18.79 -19.64 12.08
CA VAL A 116 -18.84 -18.47 12.98
C VAL A 116 -20.28 -18.24 13.46
N LYS A 117 -21.27 -18.25 12.54
CA LYS A 117 -22.63 -17.86 12.83
C LYS A 117 -23.43 -18.93 13.58
N ALA A 118 -23.31 -20.19 13.19
CA ALA A 118 -24.11 -21.30 13.74
C ALA A 118 -23.40 -22.01 14.90
N LEU A 119 -22.07 -22.10 14.89
CA LEU A 119 -21.30 -22.84 15.87
C LEU A 119 -20.57 -21.94 16.87
N GLY A 120 -20.67 -20.60 16.73
CA GLY A 120 -20.02 -19.64 17.63
C GLY A 120 -18.50 -19.59 17.51
N GLY A 121 -17.94 -20.00 16.38
CA GLY A 121 -16.51 -19.96 16.08
C GLY A 121 -15.99 -18.53 15.91
N THR A 122 -14.66 -18.40 15.98
CA THR A 122 -13.97 -17.16 15.64
C THR A 122 -13.18 -17.35 14.36
N PHE A 123 -13.34 -16.45 13.39
CA PHE A 123 -12.52 -16.42 12.19
C PHE A 123 -11.12 -15.88 12.55
N ILE A 124 -10.09 -16.62 12.19
CA ILE A 124 -8.68 -16.22 12.39
C ILE A 124 -8.02 -16.16 11.01
N SER A 125 -7.55 -14.99 10.63
CA SER A 125 -6.73 -14.79 9.45
C SER A 125 -5.25 -14.88 9.84
N SER A 126 -4.53 -15.82 9.25
CA SER A 126 -3.07 -15.94 9.43
C SER A 126 -2.29 -15.06 8.46
N LEU A 127 -2.92 -14.68 7.34
CA LEU A 127 -2.35 -13.81 6.31
C LEU A 127 -3.36 -12.70 6.02
N GLU A 128 -2.90 -11.48 6.05
CA GLU A 128 -3.67 -10.29 5.71
C GLU A 128 -3.32 -9.78 4.30
N THR A 129 -2.10 -10.09 3.84
CA THR A 129 -1.59 -9.71 2.53
C THR A 129 -1.04 -10.91 1.77
N VAL A 130 -1.01 -10.83 0.45
CA VAL A 130 -0.39 -11.81 -0.46
C VAL A 130 0.48 -11.09 -1.48
N ALA A 131 1.70 -11.58 -1.67
CA ALA A 131 2.60 -11.09 -2.69
C ALA A 131 2.10 -11.52 -4.08
N ILE A 132 1.93 -10.55 -4.97
CA ILE A 132 1.56 -10.78 -6.36
C ILE A 132 2.61 -10.20 -7.31
N ARG A 133 2.69 -10.79 -8.50
CA ARG A 133 3.53 -10.29 -9.59
C ARG A 133 2.64 -9.96 -10.77
N ALA A 134 2.63 -8.69 -11.17
CA ALA A 134 1.81 -8.21 -12.27
C ALA A 134 2.45 -7.02 -12.99
N LEU A 135 1.93 -6.70 -14.17
CA LEU A 135 2.22 -5.42 -14.80
C LEU A 135 1.53 -4.30 -14.01
N PRO A 136 2.14 -3.10 -13.94
CA PRO A 136 1.57 -1.96 -13.21
C PRO A 136 0.12 -1.63 -13.62
N SER A 137 -0.22 -1.82 -14.89
CA SER A 137 -1.57 -1.58 -15.42
C SER A 137 -2.62 -2.61 -14.96
N LYS A 138 -2.18 -3.75 -14.42
CA LYS A 138 -3.04 -4.86 -13.98
C LYS A 138 -3.05 -5.05 -12.47
N LEU A 139 -2.42 -4.15 -11.74
CA LEU A 139 -2.46 -4.18 -10.28
C LEU A 139 -3.89 -4.02 -9.78
N VAL A 140 -4.20 -4.80 -8.75
CA VAL A 140 -5.48 -4.75 -8.04
C VAL A 140 -5.25 -4.25 -6.62
N ARG A 141 -6.23 -3.55 -6.07
CA ARG A 141 -6.14 -2.99 -4.71
C ARG A 141 -6.29 -4.07 -3.64
N SER A 142 -7.23 -4.97 -3.83
CA SER A 142 -7.52 -6.06 -2.89
C SER A 142 -7.94 -7.32 -3.65
N ILE A 143 -7.75 -8.46 -3.03
CA ILE A 143 -8.26 -9.75 -3.53
C ILE A 143 -9.38 -10.18 -2.60
N GLN A 144 -10.59 -10.34 -3.16
CA GLN A 144 -11.73 -10.78 -2.38
C GLN A 144 -11.69 -12.28 -2.14
N VAL A 145 -11.81 -12.64 -0.87
CA VAL A 145 -11.82 -14.03 -0.40
C VAL A 145 -13.17 -14.32 0.24
N ASP A 146 -13.94 -15.20 -0.37
CA ASP A 146 -15.24 -15.62 0.16
C ASP A 146 -15.07 -16.62 1.31
N ILE A 147 -15.39 -16.17 2.53
CA ILE A 147 -15.33 -17.00 3.74
C ILE A 147 -16.60 -17.82 3.98
N SER A 148 -17.63 -17.69 3.15
CA SER A 148 -18.88 -18.46 3.28
C SER A 148 -18.69 -19.97 3.06
N VAL A 149 -17.60 -20.35 2.41
CA VAL A 149 -17.20 -21.76 2.19
C VAL A 149 -16.77 -22.48 3.48
N LEU A 150 -16.45 -21.73 4.54
CA LEU A 150 -16.04 -22.28 5.84
C LEU A 150 -17.27 -22.73 6.63
N ALA A 151 -17.61 -24.03 6.55
CA ALA A 151 -18.78 -24.61 7.20
C ALA A 151 -18.46 -25.20 8.57
N THR A 152 -17.24 -25.71 8.78
CA THR A 152 -16.78 -26.36 10.01
C THR A 152 -15.54 -25.69 10.57
N PHE A 153 -15.15 -26.06 11.79
CA PHE A 153 -13.92 -25.52 12.43
C PHE A 153 -12.62 -26.05 11.80
N ASP A 154 -12.69 -27.17 11.09
CA ASP A 154 -11.53 -27.77 10.43
C ASP A 154 -11.31 -27.25 9.02
N ASP A 155 -12.26 -26.46 8.49
CA ASP A 155 -12.15 -25.88 7.16
C ASP A 155 -11.12 -24.74 7.15
N SER A 156 -10.34 -24.70 6.10
CA SER A 156 -9.33 -23.65 5.87
C SER A 156 -9.25 -23.27 4.41
N ILE A 157 -9.06 -21.99 4.14
CA ILE A 157 -8.79 -21.46 2.80
C ILE A 157 -7.28 -21.32 2.65
N ARG A 158 -6.73 -21.87 1.58
CA ARG A 158 -5.29 -21.79 1.27
C ARG A 158 -5.06 -20.77 0.18
N VAL A 159 -3.83 -20.24 0.08
CA VAL A 159 -3.43 -19.34 -0.99
C VAL A 159 -3.67 -19.94 -2.38
N SER A 160 -3.54 -21.27 -2.53
CA SER A 160 -3.86 -21.98 -3.77
C SER A 160 -5.32 -21.90 -4.22
N ASP A 161 -6.23 -21.62 -3.28
CA ASP A 161 -7.68 -21.58 -3.53
C ASP A 161 -8.14 -20.16 -3.91
N LEU A 162 -7.23 -19.18 -3.81
CA LEU A 162 -7.50 -17.80 -4.19
C LEU A 162 -7.62 -17.67 -5.71
N LYS A 163 -8.63 -16.92 -6.13
CA LYS A 163 -8.82 -16.60 -7.55
C LYS A 163 -7.99 -15.39 -7.90
N ALA A 164 -6.85 -15.61 -8.54
CA ALA A 164 -6.05 -14.52 -9.08
C ALA A 164 -6.83 -13.79 -10.18
N PRO A 165 -6.81 -12.45 -10.22
CA PRO A 165 -7.35 -11.67 -11.32
C PRO A 165 -6.59 -11.93 -12.63
N GLU A 166 -7.19 -11.57 -13.78
CA GLU A 166 -6.55 -11.76 -15.08
C GLU A 166 -5.25 -10.95 -15.20
N GLY A 167 -4.14 -11.67 -15.36
CA GLY A 167 -2.81 -11.08 -15.60
C GLY A 167 -2.00 -10.80 -14.34
N VAL A 168 -2.34 -11.46 -13.27
CA VAL A 168 -1.61 -11.52 -11.99
C VAL A 168 -1.06 -12.93 -11.81
#